data_1d1bb5bf9c0d5241212c2bc532921080
#
_entry.id   1d1bb5bf9c0d5241212c2bc532921080
#
_cell.length_a   1.000
_cell.length_b   1.000
_cell.length_c   1.000
_cell.angle_alpha   90.00
_cell.angle_beta   90.00
_cell.angle_gamma   90.00
#
_symmetry.space_group_name_H-M   'P 1'
#
loop_
_entity.id
_entity.type
_entity.pdbx_description
1 polymer ?
#
loop_
_entity_poly.entity_id
_entity_poly.type
_entity_poly.pdbx_seq_one_letter_code
_entity_poly.pdbx_strand_id
1 'polypeptide(L)'
;MRFGCCGSLVAQNPDKTGVEIVEKIAQYGYDYIELPLAEMMELSDADFAALCKRVERSGIRCEVCNNFFPGRIRLTGPDVDEQAIRAYYSKALERAATLGVKVIVFGSAGAKRVPEGFDMDKAYQQVVQVTRETGEAAAKYGITIAIEPVRMPDCNIINTFAEGVQLAKTVGLDNVKVLIDFYHMVCEKETPEVLRKYSKEYLCHVHFSYPSIPEIDGVRDPDNIRTIFEGELHRRGWWRTFPSCREEWDYTDFIQALKDCGYQSRVSLEAPVTDFDRQAQEALAFMKAEL
;
A
#
# COMPACT_ATOMS: atom_id res chain seq x y z
N MET A 1 1.14 -6.76 17.37
CA MET A 1 1.31 -6.20 16.02
C MET A 1 2.49 -5.23 15.97
N ARG A 2 2.96 -4.85 14.79
CA ARG A 2 3.98 -3.81 14.58
C ARG A 2 3.34 -2.65 13.82
N PHE A 3 3.62 -1.43 14.24
CA PHE A 3 3.01 -0.23 13.68
C PHE A 3 4.04 0.60 12.91
N GLY A 4 3.70 0.93 11.67
CA GLY A 4 4.51 1.70 10.76
C GLY A 4 3.79 2.93 10.19
N CYS A 5 4.55 3.74 9.47
CA CYS A 5 4.03 4.91 8.78
C CYS A 5 4.61 4.98 7.36
N CYS A 6 3.73 5.15 6.38
CA CYS A 6 4.13 5.39 4.99
C CYS A 6 4.69 6.80 4.82
N GLY A 7 5.90 6.89 4.29
CA GLY A 7 6.52 8.17 3.96
C GLY A 7 5.92 8.85 2.73
N SER A 8 5.45 8.08 1.74
CA SER A 8 5.04 8.57 0.42
C SER A 8 4.02 9.72 0.45
N LEU A 9 2.95 9.58 1.24
CA LEU A 9 1.86 10.56 1.28
C LEU A 9 2.09 11.74 2.22
N VAL A 10 3.14 11.68 3.03
CA VAL A 10 3.54 12.75 3.96
C VAL A 10 4.87 13.38 3.57
N ALA A 11 5.46 12.95 2.46
CA ALA A 11 6.73 13.47 1.95
C ALA A 11 6.65 14.96 1.63
N GLN A 12 7.61 15.71 2.13
CA GLN A 12 7.79 17.15 1.87
C GLN A 12 9.02 17.43 1.01
N ASN A 13 9.98 16.50 0.96
CA ASN A 13 11.18 16.63 0.17
C ASN A 13 10.90 16.43 -1.33
N PRO A 14 11.68 17.07 -2.21
CA PRO A 14 11.55 16.93 -3.68
C PRO A 14 11.68 15.50 -4.19
N ASP A 15 12.44 14.64 -3.50
CA ASP A 15 12.64 13.22 -3.84
C ASP A 15 11.39 12.35 -3.57
N LYS A 16 10.41 12.90 -2.82
CA LYS A 16 9.13 12.26 -2.48
C LYS A 16 9.25 10.91 -1.77
N THR A 17 10.42 10.58 -1.22
CA THR A 17 10.60 9.32 -0.48
C THR A 17 9.94 9.36 0.90
N GLY A 18 9.81 10.55 1.50
CA GLY A 18 9.31 10.73 2.86
C GLY A 18 10.25 10.20 3.94
N VAL A 19 11.51 9.90 3.59
CA VAL A 19 12.50 9.43 4.57
C VAL A 19 12.77 10.46 5.67
N GLU A 20 12.46 11.73 5.41
CA GLU A 20 12.64 12.83 6.39
C GLU A 20 11.82 12.71 7.67
N ILE A 21 10.79 11.84 7.67
CA ILE A 21 9.99 11.63 8.89
C ILE A 21 10.57 10.54 9.81
N VAL A 22 11.61 9.81 9.38
CA VAL A 22 12.04 8.56 10.05
C VAL A 22 12.47 8.79 11.50
N GLU A 23 13.19 9.87 11.79
CA GLU A 23 13.62 10.20 13.15
C GLU A 23 12.42 10.57 14.05
N LYS A 24 11.43 11.30 13.48
CA LYS A 24 10.22 11.69 14.21
C LYS A 24 9.39 10.47 14.60
N ILE A 25 9.08 9.59 13.64
CA ILE A 25 8.26 8.42 13.95
C ILE A 25 8.96 7.44 14.87
N ALA A 26 10.31 7.34 14.81
CA ALA A 26 11.09 6.60 15.78
C ALA A 26 10.92 7.15 17.20
N GLN A 27 10.97 8.49 17.36
CA GLN A 27 10.73 9.17 18.65
C GLN A 27 9.31 8.98 19.18
N TYR A 28 8.30 8.94 18.26
CA TYR A 28 6.90 8.69 18.65
C TYR A 28 6.63 7.24 19.05
N GLY A 29 7.56 6.33 18.75
CA GLY A 29 7.49 4.93 19.12
C GLY A 29 6.79 4.04 18.09
N TYR A 30 6.90 4.40 16.81
CA TYR A 30 6.63 3.49 15.70
C TYR A 30 7.71 2.43 15.59
N ASP A 31 7.35 1.26 15.08
CA ASP A 31 8.26 0.12 14.96
C ASP A 31 9.08 0.15 13.67
N TYR A 32 8.57 0.76 12.60
CA TYR A 32 9.22 0.80 11.28
C TYR A 32 8.69 1.96 10.42
N ILE A 33 9.44 2.29 9.36
CA ILE A 33 8.99 3.15 8.27
C ILE A 33 8.67 2.31 7.04
N GLU A 34 7.68 2.75 6.27
CA GLU A 34 7.37 2.23 4.94
C GLU A 34 7.72 3.29 3.89
N LEU A 35 8.54 2.92 2.88
CA LEU A 35 9.06 3.86 1.89
C LEU A 35 8.62 3.48 0.46
N PRO A 36 8.35 4.48 -0.40
CA PRO A 36 7.94 4.24 -1.78
C PRO A 36 9.11 3.78 -2.64
N LEU A 37 9.00 2.56 -3.18
CA LEU A 37 10.10 1.95 -3.92
C LEU A 37 10.35 2.64 -5.27
N ALA A 38 9.28 3.06 -5.97
CA ALA A 38 9.42 3.74 -7.25
C ALA A 38 10.21 5.06 -7.13
N GLU A 39 9.96 5.84 -6.09
CA GLU A 39 10.67 7.07 -5.79
C GLU A 39 12.12 6.79 -5.39
N MET A 40 12.35 5.78 -4.59
CA MET A 40 13.71 5.36 -4.24
C MET A 40 14.50 4.88 -5.46
N MET A 41 13.86 4.35 -6.51
CA MET A 41 14.52 3.96 -7.75
C MET A 41 15.01 5.14 -8.58
N GLU A 42 14.46 6.34 -8.39
CA GLU A 42 14.91 7.57 -9.06
C GLU A 42 16.17 8.18 -8.41
N LEU A 43 16.50 7.78 -7.19
CA LEU A 43 17.70 8.27 -6.51
C LEU A 43 18.96 7.76 -7.17
N SER A 44 20.00 8.61 -7.17
CA SER A 44 21.36 8.14 -7.48
C SER A 44 21.79 7.07 -6.45
N ASP A 45 22.79 6.28 -6.78
CA ASP A 45 23.30 5.27 -5.83
C ASP A 45 23.89 5.93 -4.57
N ALA A 46 24.45 7.15 -4.69
CA ALA A 46 24.95 7.92 -3.55
C ALA A 46 23.80 8.42 -2.65
N ASP A 47 22.72 8.95 -3.25
CA ASP A 47 21.55 9.42 -2.48
C ASP A 47 20.80 8.25 -1.84
N PHE A 48 20.69 7.13 -2.54
CA PHE A 48 20.11 5.92 -1.96
C PHE A 48 20.96 5.41 -0.78
N ALA A 49 22.28 5.41 -0.88
CA ALA A 49 23.14 5.04 0.22
C ALA A 49 23.03 6.01 1.41
N ALA A 50 22.81 7.30 1.16
CA ALA A 50 22.55 8.29 2.20
C ALA A 50 21.20 8.03 2.91
N LEU A 51 20.15 7.71 2.15
CA LEU A 51 18.85 7.29 2.67
C LEU A 51 19.00 6.06 3.59
N CYS A 52 19.69 5.01 3.13
CA CYS A 52 19.92 3.80 3.93
C CYS A 52 20.59 4.13 5.28
N LYS A 53 21.65 4.94 5.26
CA LYS A 53 22.34 5.38 6.48
C LYS A 53 21.45 6.20 7.41
N ARG A 54 20.54 7.01 6.86
CA ARG A 54 19.59 7.78 7.65
C ARG A 54 18.61 6.86 8.37
N VAL A 55 18.01 5.91 7.65
CA VAL A 55 17.13 4.90 8.24
C VAL A 55 17.85 4.11 9.32
N GLU A 56 19.08 3.64 9.06
CA GLU A 56 19.88 2.90 10.05
C GLU A 56 20.11 3.71 11.35
N ARG A 57 20.45 4.99 11.23
CA ARG A 57 20.72 5.88 12.37
C ARG A 57 19.48 6.23 13.20
N SER A 58 18.30 6.15 12.60
CA SER A 58 17.04 6.46 13.31
C SER A 58 16.67 5.44 14.40
N GLY A 59 17.28 4.24 14.35
CA GLY A 59 16.99 3.15 15.28
C GLY A 59 15.79 2.27 14.91
N ILE A 60 15.01 2.66 13.89
CA ILE A 60 13.96 1.80 13.30
C ILE A 60 14.39 1.36 11.88
N ARG A 61 13.64 0.43 11.28
CA ARG A 61 13.96 -0.12 9.97
C ARG A 61 12.90 0.25 8.94
N CYS A 62 13.27 0.19 7.65
CA CYS A 62 12.32 0.11 6.57
C CYS A 62 11.95 -1.36 6.37
N GLU A 63 10.80 -1.78 6.89
CA GLU A 63 10.37 -3.18 6.80
C GLU A 63 9.44 -3.44 5.62
N VAL A 64 8.83 -2.40 5.08
CA VAL A 64 7.88 -2.45 3.97
C VAL A 64 8.23 -1.38 2.95
N CYS A 65 8.08 -1.70 1.67
CA CYS A 65 8.06 -0.71 0.60
C CYS A 65 6.70 -0.74 -0.10
N ASN A 66 6.14 0.43 -0.38
CA ASN A 66 4.98 0.57 -1.26
C ASN A 66 5.39 1.09 -2.65
N ASN A 67 4.39 1.36 -3.51
CA ASN A 67 4.58 1.94 -4.84
C ASN A 67 5.67 1.22 -5.67
N PHE A 68 5.49 -0.11 -5.88
CA PHE A 68 6.53 -0.95 -6.48
C PHE A 68 6.91 -0.49 -7.89
N PHE A 69 5.94 -0.39 -8.82
CA PHE A 69 6.19 0.05 -10.20
C PHE A 69 5.65 1.45 -10.44
N PRO A 70 6.46 2.35 -11.02
CA PRO A 70 5.99 3.66 -11.45
C PRO A 70 5.06 3.54 -12.67
N GLY A 71 4.12 4.47 -12.79
CA GLY A 71 3.12 4.44 -13.88
C GLY A 71 3.68 4.47 -15.31
N ARG A 72 4.95 4.90 -15.49
CA ARG A 72 5.63 4.84 -16.79
C ARG A 72 5.99 3.44 -17.25
N ILE A 73 6.08 2.47 -16.34
CA ILE A 73 6.30 1.06 -16.67
C ILE A 73 4.94 0.39 -16.77
N ARG A 74 4.49 0.15 -18.01
CA ARG A 74 3.18 -0.47 -18.25
C ARG A 74 3.26 -1.97 -18.00
N LEU A 75 2.33 -2.45 -17.14
CA LEU A 75 2.21 -3.88 -16.80
C LEU A 75 1.05 -4.54 -17.53
N THR A 76 0.18 -3.75 -18.16
CA THR A 76 -0.98 -4.21 -18.93
C THR A 76 -1.10 -3.41 -20.23
N GLY A 77 -1.66 -4.04 -21.23
CA GLY A 77 -1.89 -3.40 -22.53
C GLY A 77 -0.96 -3.88 -23.64
N PRO A 78 -1.03 -3.24 -24.82
CA PRO A 78 -0.23 -3.65 -25.97
C PRO A 78 1.25 -3.24 -25.86
N ASP A 79 1.56 -2.25 -25.02
CA ASP A 79 2.89 -1.63 -24.90
C ASP A 79 3.70 -2.19 -23.71
N VAL A 80 3.39 -3.41 -23.27
CA VAL A 80 4.13 -4.09 -22.21
C VAL A 80 5.52 -4.49 -22.71
N ASP A 81 6.56 -3.97 -22.06
CA ASP A 81 7.96 -4.32 -22.32
C ASP A 81 8.49 -5.20 -21.17
N GLU A 82 8.46 -6.51 -21.40
CA GLU A 82 8.90 -7.51 -20.41
C GLU A 82 10.39 -7.32 -20.02
N GLN A 83 11.23 -6.92 -20.96
CA GLN A 83 12.65 -6.73 -20.68
C GLN A 83 12.88 -5.52 -19.76
N ALA A 84 12.18 -4.41 -20.03
CA ALA A 84 12.22 -3.23 -19.17
C ALA A 84 11.65 -3.52 -17.76
N ILE A 85 10.55 -4.28 -17.68
CA ILE A 85 9.97 -4.72 -16.42
C ILE A 85 10.97 -5.55 -15.61
N ARG A 86 11.61 -6.54 -16.24
CA ARG A 86 12.62 -7.40 -15.58
C ARG A 86 13.84 -6.62 -15.11
N ALA A 87 14.36 -5.73 -15.92
CA ALA A 87 15.48 -4.87 -15.56
C ALA A 87 15.14 -3.99 -14.34
N TYR A 88 13.91 -3.43 -14.33
CA TYR A 88 13.44 -2.58 -13.24
C TYR A 88 13.29 -3.37 -11.93
N TYR A 89 12.49 -4.45 -11.91
CA TYR A 89 12.23 -5.14 -10.65
C TYR A 89 13.50 -5.78 -10.08
N SER A 90 14.44 -6.22 -10.92
CA SER A 90 15.69 -6.78 -10.44
C SER A 90 16.47 -5.76 -9.60
N LYS A 91 16.64 -4.54 -10.09
CA LYS A 91 17.30 -3.45 -9.35
C LYS A 91 16.47 -2.99 -8.14
N ALA A 92 15.15 -2.93 -8.27
CA ALA A 92 14.27 -2.55 -7.17
C ALA A 92 14.35 -3.55 -6.00
N LEU A 93 14.36 -4.86 -6.29
CA LEU A 93 14.53 -5.90 -5.27
C LEU A 93 15.90 -5.83 -4.59
N GLU A 94 16.98 -5.54 -5.32
CA GLU A 94 18.30 -5.33 -4.73
C GLU A 94 18.30 -4.15 -3.75
N ARG A 95 17.70 -3.02 -4.12
CA ARG A 95 17.57 -1.86 -3.22
C ARG A 95 16.71 -2.17 -2.01
N ALA A 96 15.56 -2.81 -2.18
CA ALA A 96 14.72 -3.24 -1.08
C ALA A 96 15.45 -4.21 -0.13
N ALA A 97 16.19 -5.17 -0.67
CA ALA A 97 17.00 -6.10 0.12
C ALA A 97 18.11 -5.39 0.92
N THR A 98 18.76 -4.37 0.32
CA THR A 98 19.77 -3.55 1.01
C THR A 98 19.19 -2.82 2.23
N LEU A 99 17.95 -2.35 2.17
CA LEU A 99 17.23 -1.76 3.29
C LEU A 99 16.75 -2.80 4.33
N GLY A 100 16.77 -4.08 4.00
CA GLY A 100 16.27 -5.14 4.86
C GLY A 100 14.76 -5.34 4.80
N VAL A 101 14.11 -4.84 3.76
CA VAL A 101 12.66 -4.93 3.50
C VAL A 101 12.19 -6.38 3.54
N LYS A 102 10.99 -6.59 4.10
CA LYS A 102 10.34 -7.90 4.22
C LYS A 102 9.10 -8.03 3.35
N VAL A 103 8.45 -6.90 3.05
CA VAL A 103 7.21 -6.85 2.26
C VAL A 103 7.33 -5.75 1.21
N ILE A 104 6.98 -6.04 -0.02
CA ILE A 104 6.80 -5.04 -1.08
C ILE A 104 5.33 -5.03 -1.48
N VAL A 105 4.69 -3.88 -1.32
CA VAL A 105 3.30 -3.66 -1.69
C VAL A 105 3.19 -3.44 -3.20
N PHE A 106 2.40 -4.27 -3.84
CA PHE A 106 2.14 -4.23 -5.26
C PHE A 106 0.74 -3.63 -5.55
N GLY A 107 0.55 -2.36 -5.16
CA GLY A 107 -0.58 -1.52 -5.57
C GLY A 107 -0.38 -1.03 -7.00
N SER A 108 0.64 -0.20 -7.25
CA SER A 108 1.10 0.24 -8.58
C SER A 108 -0.03 0.56 -9.57
N ALA A 109 -1.06 1.31 -9.11
CA ALA A 109 -2.31 1.54 -9.83
C ALA A 109 -2.09 2.04 -11.27
N GLY A 110 -1.26 3.06 -11.45
CA GLY A 110 -0.94 3.62 -12.75
C GLY A 110 -0.25 2.64 -13.70
N ALA A 111 0.58 1.75 -13.19
CA ALA A 111 1.27 0.73 -13.99
C ALA A 111 0.33 -0.41 -14.42
N LYS A 112 -0.55 -0.86 -13.50
CA LYS A 112 -1.51 -1.97 -13.74
C LYS A 112 -2.75 -1.56 -14.54
N ARG A 113 -3.10 -0.26 -14.57
CA ARG A 113 -4.35 0.19 -15.19
C ARG A 113 -4.46 -0.29 -16.64
N VAL A 114 -5.53 -1.04 -16.93
CA VAL A 114 -5.80 -1.58 -18.26
C VAL A 114 -6.23 -0.46 -19.20
N PRO A 115 -5.59 -0.30 -20.37
CA PRO A 115 -6.00 0.70 -21.36
C PRO A 115 -7.43 0.46 -21.86
N GLU A 116 -8.12 1.54 -22.21
CA GLU A 116 -9.46 1.45 -22.80
C GLU A 116 -9.46 0.59 -24.07
N GLY A 117 -10.44 -0.30 -24.18
CA GLY A 117 -10.58 -1.22 -25.31
C GLY A 117 -9.60 -2.40 -25.32
N PHE A 118 -8.68 -2.50 -24.36
CA PHE A 118 -7.82 -3.68 -24.25
C PHE A 118 -8.56 -4.83 -23.58
N ASP A 119 -8.28 -6.05 -24.03
CA ASP A 119 -8.90 -7.27 -23.53
C ASP A 119 -8.53 -7.52 -22.04
N MET A 120 -9.54 -7.61 -21.18
CA MET A 120 -9.36 -7.76 -19.74
C MET A 120 -8.75 -9.10 -19.35
N ASP A 121 -9.05 -10.18 -20.07
CA ASP A 121 -8.46 -11.49 -19.79
C ASP A 121 -6.97 -11.50 -20.12
N LYS A 122 -6.59 -10.87 -21.24
CA LYS A 122 -5.17 -10.68 -21.57
C LYS A 122 -4.46 -9.81 -20.55
N ALA A 123 -5.08 -8.70 -20.11
CA ALA A 123 -4.52 -7.86 -19.06
C ALA A 123 -4.34 -8.63 -17.76
N TYR A 124 -5.30 -9.45 -17.38
CA TYR A 124 -5.19 -10.30 -16.19
C TYR A 124 -4.02 -11.28 -16.30
N GLN A 125 -3.82 -11.94 -17.47
CA GLN A 125 -2.67 -12.82 -17.69
C GLN A 125 -1.34 -12.06 -17.60
N GLN A 126 -1.27 -10.84 -18.11
CA GLN A 126 -0.07 -9.99 -17.96
C GLN A 126 0.22 -9.69 -16.48
N VAL A 127 -0.81 -9.37 -15.68
CA VAL A 127 -0.66 -9.16 -14.22
C VAL A 127 -0.24 -10.45 -13.53
N VAL A 128 -0.80 -11.60 -13.87
CA VAL A 128 -0.39 -12.91 -13.34
C VAL A 128 1.10 -13.18 -13.62
N GLN A 129 1.53 -12.95 -14.86
CA GLN A 129 2.91 -13.17 -15.27
C GLN A 129 3.89 -12.29 -14.48
N VAL A 130 3.66 -10.98 -14.45
CA VAL A 130 4.56 -10.06 -13.72
C VAL A 130 4.57 -10.33 -12.22
N THR A 131 3.42 -10.68 -11.63
CA THR A 131 3.34 -11.03 -10.21
C THR A 131 4.12 -12.31 -9.91
N ARG A 132 4.06 -13.31 -10.79
CA ARG A 132 4.84 -14.54 -10.64
C ARG A 132 6.33 -14.28 -10.76
N GLU A 133 6.77 -13.61 -11.82
CA GLU A 133 8.19 -13.32 -12.04
C GLU A 133 8.80 -12.50 -10.91
N THR A 134 8.08 -11.48 -10.41
CA THR A 134 8.52 -10.68 -9.26
C THR A 134 8.52 -11.48 -7.98
N GLY A 135 7.53 -12.35 -7.75
CA GLY A 135 7.47 -13.25 -6.60
C GLY A 135 8.65 -14.22 -6.55
N GLU A 136 8.97 -14.88 -7.69
CA GLU A 136 10.13 -15.77 -7.81
C GLU A 136 11.46 -15.04 -7.56
N ALA A 137 11.58 -13.82 -8.09
CA ALA A 137 12.77 -12.99 -7.88
C ALA A 137 12.89 -12.52 -6.42
N ALA A 138 11.78 -12.10 -5.80
CA ALA A 138 11.71 -11.64 -4.41
C ALA A 138 12.01 -12.74 -3.39
N ALA A 139 11.65 -13.99 -3.70
CA ALA A 139 11.92 -15.15 -2.85
C ALA A 139 13.41 -15.31 -2.52
N LYS A 140 14.30 -14.97 -3.47
CA LYS A 140 15.76 -15.02 -3.29
C LYS A 140 16.26 -14.12 -2.16
N TYR A 141 15.50 -13.07 -1.83
CA TYR A 141 15.79 -12.09 -0.79
C TYR A 141 14.95 -12.32 0.49
N GLY A 142 14.07 -13.32 0.50
CA GLY A 142 13.11 -13.54 1.58
C GLY A 142 12.07 -12.43 1.68
N ILE A 143 11.71 -11.82 0.55
CA ILE A 143 10.73 -10.74 0.44
C ILE A 143 9.38 -11.31 -0.01
N THR A 144 8.32 -10.86 0.64
CA THR A 144 6.93 -11.14 0.26
C THR A 144 6.41 -10.04 -0.67
N ILE A 145 5.78 -10.40 -1.76
CA ILE A 145 5.00 -9.49 -2.60
C ILE A 145 3.58 -9.47 -2.08
N ALA A 146 3.13 -8.31 -1.60
CA ALA A 146 1.79 -8.06 -1.11
C ALA A 146 0.94 -7.41 -2.21
N ILE A 147 0.08 -8.18 -2.85
CA ILE A 147 -0.89 -7.64 -3.82
C ILE A 147 -1.81 -6.69 -3.06
N GLU A 148 -1.90 -5.46 -3.52
CA GLU A 148 -2.84 -4.46 -3.00
C GLU A 148 -3.96 -4.28 -4.01
N PRO A 149 -5.20 -4.66 -3.64
CA PRO A 149 -6.39 -4.25 -4.35
C PRO A 149 -6.60 -2.74 -4.20
N VAL A 150 -6.77 -2.07 -5.32
CA VAL A 150 -6.89 -0.61 -5.35
C VAL A 150 -8.27 -0.25 -5.91
N ARG A 151 -8.95 0.73 -5.30
CA ARG A 151 -10.28 1.16 -5.73
C ARG A 151 -10.38 1.42 -7.24
N MET A 152 -11.55 1.16 -7.81
CA MET A 152 -11.82 1.22 -9.27
C MET A 152 -11.40 2.54 -9.94
N PRO A 153 -11.61 3.74 -9.37
CA PRO A 153 -11.18 4.99 -10.02
C PRO A 153 -9.67 5.09 -10.24
N ASP A 154 -8.86 4.50 -9.37
CA ASP A 154 -7.41 4.54 -9.47
C ASP A 154 -6.86 3.42 -10.38
N CYS A 155 -7.48 2.23 -10.33
CA CYS A 155 -7.10 1.07 -11.14
C CYS A 155 -8.32 0.23 -11.48
N ASN A 156 -8.46 -0.21 -12.71
CA ASN A 156 -9.62 -0.97 -13.19
C ASN A 156 -9.38 -2.50 -13.23
N ILE A 157 -8.41 -2.98 -12.47
CA ILE A 157 -8.10 -4.40 -12.31
C ILE A 157 -7.58 -4.68 -10.89
N ILE A 158 -8.06 -5.74 -10.26
CA ILE A 158 -7.76 -6.13 -8.87
C ILE A 158 -8.19 -5.02 -7.89
N ASN A 159 -9.50 -4.97 -7.62
CA ASN A 159 -10.13 -3.91 -6.83
C ASN A 159 -10.58 -4.37 -5.45
N THR A 160 -10.80 -5.68 -5.25
CA THR A 160 -11.25 -6.26 -3.98
C THR A 160 -10.22 -7.21 -3.40
N PHE A 161 -10.27 -7.43 -2.08
CA PHE A 161 -9.41 -8.41 -1.41
C PHE A 161 -9.60 -9.82 -1.99
N ALA A 162 -10.86 -10.16 -2.32
CA ALA A 162 -11.17 -11.44 -2.94
C ALA A 162 -10.51 -11.61 -4.32
N GLU A 163 -10.45 -10.56 -5.13
CA GLU A 163 -9.72 -10.57 -6.42
C GLU A 163 -8.20 -10.68 -6.21
N GLY A 164 -7.65 -9.98 -5.20
CA GLY A 164 -6.25 -10.13 -4.81
C GLY A 164 -5.91 -11.56 -4.40
N VAL A 165 -6.77 -12.21 -3.62
CA VAL A 165 -6.64 -13.62 -3.24
C VAL A 165 -6.71 -14.53 -4.47
N GLN A 166 -7.62 -14.26 -5.41
CA GLN A 166 -7.70 -15.04 -6.64
C GLN A 166 -6.41 -14.91 -7.48
N LEU A 167 -5.85 -13.71 -7.57
CA LEU A 167 -4.56 -13.50 -8.24
C LEU A 167 -3.43 -14.27 -7.53
N ALA A 168 -3.33 -14.20 -6.20
CA ALA A 168 -2.32 -14.93 -5.42
C ALA A 168 -2.43 -16.44 -5.63
N LYS A 169 -3.65 -16.99 -5.65
CA LYS A 169 -3.91 -18.42 -5.96
C LYS A 169 -3.46 -18.78 -7.37
N THR A 170 -3.77 -17.95 -8.35
CA THR A 170 -3.38 -18.19 -9.75
C THR A 170 -1.86 -18.15 -9.94
N VAL A 171 -1.18 -17.28 -9.21
CA VAL A 171 0.28 -17.21 -9.17
C VAL A 171 0.88 -18.43 -8.50
N GLY A 172 0.33 -18.87 -7.37
CA GLY A 172 0.69 -20.13 -6.69
C GLY A 172 2.06 -20.12 -5.99
N LEU A 173 2.53 -18.96 -5.51
CA LEU A 173 3.79 -18.82 -4.78
C LEU A 173 3.52 -18.48 -3.30
N ASP A 174 4.24 -19.11 -2.38
CA ASP A 174 4.08 -18.93 -0.94
C ASP A 174 4.39 -17.51 -0.47
N ASN A 175 5.28 -16.80 -1.17
CA ASN A 175 5.67 -15.42 -0.88
C ASN A 175 4.86 -14.37 -1.68
N VAL A 176 3.78 -14.77 -2.33
CA VAL A 176 2.81 -13.85 -2.95
C VAL A 176 1.55 -13.88 -2.11
N LYS A 177 1.26 -12.78 -1.44
CA LYS A 177 0.18 -12.62 -0.48
C LYS A 177 -0.64 -11.38 -0.84
N VAL A 178 -1.58 -11.03 0.02
CA VAL A 178 -2.49 -9.90 -0.21
C VAL A 178 -2.39 -8.93 0.97
N LEU A 179 -2.46 -7.66 0.68
CA LEU A 179 -2.64 -6.58 1.63
C LEU A 179 -4.11 -6.15 1.62
N ILE A 180 -4.63 -5.74 2.76
CA ILE A 180 -5.87 -4.98 2.84
C ILE A 180 -5.56 -3.51 3.16
N ASP A 181 -6.04 -2.59 2.34
CA ASP A 181 -6.12 -1.17 2.67
C ASP A 181 -7.57 -0.86 3.06
N PHE A 182 -7.77 -0.42 4.29
CA PHE A 182 -9.10 -0.11 4.81
C PHE A 182 -9.83 0.94 3.97
N TYR A 183 -9.11 1.95 3.48
CA TYR A 183 -9.69 2.98 2.61
C TYR A 183 -10.19 2.40 1.28
N HIS A 184 -9.39 1.58 0.60
CA HIS A 184 -9.81 0.94 -0.65
C HIS A 184 -10.97 -0.04 -0.42
N MET A 185 -10.95 -0.81 0.68
CA MET A 185 -12.04 -1.69 1.07
C MET A 185 -13.37 -0.93 1.24
N VAL A 186 -13.34 0.19 1.93
CA VAL A 186 -14.53 1.05 2.11
C VAL A 186 -15.01 1.61 0.78
N CYS A 187 -14.10 2.13 -0.06
CA CYS A 187 -14.45 2.67 -1.38
C CYS A 187 -15.12 1.64 -2.31
N GLU A 188 -14.69 0.38 -2.22
CA GLU A 188 -15.27 -0.72 -3.02
C GLU A 188 -16.47 -1.38 -2.33
N LYS A 189 -16.91 -0.87 -1.16
CA LYS A 189 -18.03 -1.41 -0.35
C LYS A 189 -17.83 -2.89 0.02
N GLU A 190 -16.57 -3.31 0.12
CA GLU A 190 -16.23 -4.65 0.57
C GLU A 190 -16.36 -4.73 2.09
N THR A 191 -16.88 -5.84 2.61
CA THR A 191 -17.11 -6.02 4.04
C THR A 191 -15.96 -6.78 4.71
N PRO A 192 -15.69 -6.58 6.01
CA PRO A 192 -14.65 -7.32 6.73
C PRO A 192 -14.82 -8.84 6.76
N GLU A 193 -15.96 -9.36 6.34
CA GLU A 193 -16.20 -10.79 6.23
C GLU A 193 -15.22 -11.49 5.28
N VAL A 194 -14.73 -10.76 4.28
CA VAL A 194 -13.68 -11.26 3.37
C VAL A 194 -12.39 -11.59 4.11
N LEU A 195 -12.06 -10.83 5.16
CA LEU A 195 -10.90 -11.09 6.02
C LEU A 195 -11.09 -12.39 6.80
N ARG A 196 -12.25 -12.61 7.44
CA ARG A 196 -12.55 -13.85 8.16
C ARG A 196 -12.40 -15.08 7.26
N LYS A 197 -12.74 -14.93 5.98
CA LYS A 197 -12.69 -16.01 4.99
C LYS A 197 -11.28 -16.35 4.49
N TYR A 198 -10.42 -15.35 4.29
CA TYR A 198 -9.17 -15.54 3.53
C TYR A 198 -7.89 -15.11 4.25
N SER A 199 -7.97 -14.31 5.33
CA SER A 199 -6.80 -13.68 5.93
C SER A 199 -5.77 -14.65 6.48
N LYS A 200 -6.23 -15.77 7.08
CA LYS A 200 -5.35 -16.74 7.72
C LYS A 200 -4.24 -17.24 6.77
N GLU A 201 -4.52 -17.32 5.48
CA GLU A 201 -3.61 -17.83 4.47
C GLU A 201 -2.96 -16.71 3.65
N TYR A 202 -3.72 -15.63 3.37
CA TYR A 202 -3.33 -14.63 2.37
C TYR A 202 -2.97 -13.26 2.93
N LEU A 203 -3.50 -12.82 4.06
CA LEU A 203 -3.22 -11.47 4.58
C LEU A 203 -1.80 -11.39 5.15
N CYS A 204 -0.96 -10.52 4.58
CA CYS A 204 0.41 -10.31 5.07
C CYS A 204 0.68 -8.89 5.56
N HIS A 205 -0.14 -7.91 5.17
CA HIS A 205 0.03 -6.50 5.51
C HIS A 205 -1.31 -5.76 5.55
N VAL A 206 -1.36 -4.67 6.32
CA VAL A 206 -2.53 -3.79 6.44
C VAL A 206 -2.11 -2.35 6.24
N HIS A 207 -2.76 -1.65 5.31
CA HIS A 207 -2.78 -0.19 5.28
C HIS A 207 -4.01 0.31 6.03
N PHE A 208 -3.81 1.26 6.91
CA PHE A 208 -4.87 1.77 7.75
C PHE A 208 -4.92 3.30 7.68
N SER A 209 -6.10 3.80 7.41
CA SER A 209 -6.37 5.23 7.34
C SER A 209 -7.84 5.49 7.72
N TYR A 210 -8.14 6.73 8.02
CA TYR A 210 -9.48 7.22 8.24
C TYR A 210 -10.06 7.67 6.88
N PRO A 211 -11.08 7.00 6.32
CA PRO A 211 -11.75 7.46 5.12
C PRO A 211 -12.52 8.75 5.43
N SER A 212 -12.08 9.86 4.87
CA SER A 212 -12.76 11.15 5.02
C SER A 212 -13.74 11.34 3.88
N ILE A 213 -15.04 11.34 4.17
CA ILE A 213 -16.07 11.63 3.18
C ILE A 213 -16.19 13.13 3.05
N PRO A 214 -15.90 13.70 1.87
CA PRO A 214 -16.07 15.14 1.68
C PRO A 214 -17.55 15.51 1.79
N GLU A 215 -17.81 16.65 2.45
CA GLU A 215 -19.11 17.28 2.44
C GLU A 215 -19.29 18.04 1.13
N ILE A 216 -20.34 17.72 0.39
CA ILE A 216 -20.72 18.39 -0.85
C ILE A 216 -22.09 19.00 -0.64
N ASP A 217 -22.22 20.32 -0.76
CA ASP A 217 -23.45 21.06 -0.55
C ASP A 217 -24.14 20.77 0.81
N GLY A 218 -23.34 20.60 1.86
CA GLY A 218 -23.82 20.29 3.21
C GLY A 218 -24.25 18.84 3.41
N VAL A 219 -23.97 17.94 2.47
CA VAL A 219 -24.33 16.53 2.55
C VAL A 219 -23.08 15.65 2.52
N ARG A 220 -22.96 14.76 3.52
CA ARG A 220 -22.03 13.63 3.51
C ARG A 220 -22.80 12.37 3.19
N ASP A 221 -22.51 11.76 2.05
CA ASP A 221 -23.16 10.52 1.63
C ASP A 221 -22.16 9.37 1.53
N PRO A 222 -22.08 8.51 2.56
CA PRO A 222 -21.20 7.35 2.54
C PRO A 222 -21.57 6.32 1.48
N ASP A 223 -22.80 6.30 1.00
CA ASP A 223 -23.25 5.36 -0.03
C ASP A 223 -22.78 5.76 -1.43
N ASN A 224 -22.39 7.03 -1.60
CA ASN A 224 -21.85 7.56 -2.85
C ASN A 224 -20.32 7.73 -2.88
N ILE A 225 -19.59 7.11 -1.96
CA ILE A 225 -18.12 7.21 -1.90
C ILE A 225 -17.48 6.96 -3.28
N ARG A 226 -17.92 5.95 -4.00
CA ARG A 226 -17.38 5.60 -5.32
C ARG A 226 -17.56 6.74 -6.32
N THR A 227 -18.75 7.33 -6.39
CA THR A 227 -19.09 8.45 -7.28
C THR A 227 -18.40 9.75 -6.87
N ILE A 228 -18.33 10.03 -5.57
CA ILE A 228 -17.68 11.22 -5.01
C ILE A 228 -16.20 11.25 -5.39
N PHE A 229 -15.54 10.08 -5.43
CA PHE A 229 -14.13 9.98 -5.75
C PHE A 229 -13.80 9.95 -7.26
N GLU A 230 -14.78 9.92 -8.13
CA GLU A 230 -14.56 9.96 -9.59
C GLU A 230 -14.32 11.36 -10.17
N GLY A 231 -14.60 12.41 -9.42
CA GLY A 231 -14.54 13.80 -9.89
C GLY A 231 -13.26 14.54 -9.57
N GLU A 232 -13.38 15.88 -9.60
CA GLU A 232 -12.29 16.81 -9.29
C GLU A 232 -11.79 16.69 -7.84
N LEU A 233 -12.64 16.24 -6.93
CA LEU A 233 -12.30 15.93 -5.55
C LEU A 233 -11.25 14.81 -5.46
N HIS A 234 -11.31 13.85 -6.35
CA HIS A 234 -10.30 12.79 -6.45
C HIS A 234 -8.88 13.33 -6.61
N ARG A 235 -8.70 14.40 -7.37
CA ARG A 235 -7.41 15.03 -7.64
C ARG A 235 -6.86 15.83 -6.47
N ARG A 236 -7.68 16.16 -5.46
CA ARG A 236 -7.27 16.95 -4.29
C ARG A 236 -6.65 16.15 -3.15
N GLY A 237 -6.71 14.82 -3.15
CA GLY A 237 -6.06 13.93 -2.17
C GLY A 237 -6.60 14.03 -0.73
N TRP A 238 -7.84 14.51 -0.53
CA TRP A 238 -8.38 14.85 0.78
C TRP A 238 -9.39 13.85 1.35
N TRP A 239 -9.48 12.67 0.80
CA TRP A 239 -10.49 11.67 1.18
C TRP A 239 -10.00 10.65 2.21
N ARG A 240 -8.78 10.73 2.66
CA ARG A 240 -8.29 9.94 3.78
C ARG A 240 -7.30 10.72 4.62
N THR A 241 -7.23 10.40 5.90
CA THR A 241 -6.26 10.94 6.86
C THR A 241 -5.86 9.88 7.87
N PHE A 242 -4.98 10.19 8.80
CA PHE A 242 -4.65 9.25 9.87
C PHE A 242 -5.85 9.07 10.82
N PRO A 243 -6.12 7.83 11.30
CA PRO A 243 -7.20 7.57 12.23
C PRO A 243 -6.91 8.21 13.59
N SER A 244 -7.89 8.90 14.18
CA SER A 244 -7.75 9.50 15.50
C SER A 244 -9.00 9.37 16.37
N CYS A 245 -10.16 9.03 15.78
CA CYS A 245 -11.41 8.81 16.50
C CYS A 245 -12.31 7.86 15.72
N ARG A 246 -13.35 7.35 16.38
CA ARG A 246 -14.35 6.44 15.80
C ARG A 246 -15.67 7.12 15.42
N GLU A 247 -15.80 8.41 15.65
CA GLU A 247 -17.09 9.11 15.57
C GLU A 247 -17.71 9.10 14.16
N GLU A 248 -16.88 9.20 13.11
CA GLU A 248 -17.38 9.20 11.73
C GLU A 248 -17.30 7.83 11.05
N TRP A 249 -16.36 6.96 11.47
CA TRP A 249 -16.18 5.62 10.93
C TRP A 249 -16.17 4.59 12.05
N ASP A 250 -17.01 3.59 11.92
CA ASP A 250 -16.99 2.44 12.80
C ASP A 250 -15.98 1.39 12.31
N TYR A 251 -14.83 1.35 12.95
CA TYR A 251 -13.80 0.34 12.68
C TYR A 251 -14.04 -1.00 13.39
N THR A 252 -15.10 -1.11 14.22
CA THR A 252 -15.26 -2.23 15.15
C THR A 252 -15.23 -3.57 14.45
N ASP A 253 -15.97 -3.74 13.35
CA ASP A 253 -16.03 -5.01 12.64
C ASP A 253 -14.71 -5.34 11.90
N PHE A 254 -14.06 -4.32 11.33
CA PHE A 254 -12.75 -4.50 10.69
C PHE A 254 -11.68 -4.93 11.70
N ILE A 255 -11.60 -4.24 12.84
CA ILE A 255 -10.66 -4.57 13.91
C ILE A 255 -10.97 -5.96 14.48
N GLN A 256 -12.26 -6.29 14.68
CA GLN A 256 -12.68 -7.60 15.14
C GLN A 256 -12.29 -8.70 14.14
N ALA A 257 -12.47 -8.46 12.84
CA ALA A 257 -12.06 -9.41 11.81
C ALA A 257 -10.55 -9.68 11.80
N LEU A 258 -9.72 -8.65 12.01
CA LEU A 258 -8.28 -8.84 12.18
C LEU A 258 -7.94 -9.68 13.41
N LYS A 259 -8.66 -9.47 14.54
CA LYS A 259 -8.49 -10.27 15.77
C LYS A 259 -8.96 -11.70 15.58
N ASP A 260 -10.11 -11.92 14.94
CA ASP A 260 -10.69 -13.24 14.67
C ASP A 260 -9.76 -14.11 13.82
N CYS A 261 -9.08 -13.52 12.85
CA CYS A 261 -8.10 -14.26 12.03
C CYS A 261 -6.71 -14.39 12.67
N GLY A 262 -6.52 -13.82 13.86
CA GLY A 262 -5.25 -13.88 14.60
C GLY A 262 -4.13 -13.05 13.96
N TYR A 263 -4.47 -11.96 13.26
CA TYR A 263 -3.46 -11.12 12.61
C TYR A 263 -2.53 -10.45 13.61
N GLN A 264 -1.23 -10.67 13.49
CA GLN A 264 -0.20 -10.14 14.39
C GLN A 264 1.01 -9.53 13.64
N SER A 265 0.84 -9.24 12.34
CA SER A 265 1.92 -8.73 11.51
C SER A 265 1.99 -7.19 11.53
N ARG A 266 2.15 -6.55 10.40
CA ARG A 266 2.44 -5.12 10.23
C ARG A 266 1.21 -4.33 9.83
N VAL A 267 1.01 -3.17 10.45
CA VAL A 267 -0.01 -2.19 10.09
C VAL A 267 0.68 -0.86 9.83
N SER A 268 0.54 -0.30 8.64
CA SER A 268 1.07 1.02 8.28
C SER A 268 -0.04 2.04 8.16
N LEU A 269 0.20 3.24 8.71
CA LEU A 269 -0.61 4.41 8.36
C LEU A 269 -0.29 4.84 6.94
N GLU A 270 -1.31 4.95 6.10
CA GLU A 270 -1.15 5.43 4.71
C GLU A 270 -2.21 6.46 4.37
N ALA A 271 -1.90 7.74 4.62
CA ALA A 271 -2.75 8.87 4.28
C ALA A 271 -1.97 10.19 4.26
N PRO A 272 -2.43 11.21 3.54
CA PRO A 272 -1.96 12.58 3.74
C PRO A 272 -2.47 13.14 5.07
N VAL A 273 -1.74 14.08 5.63
CA VAL A 273 -2.09 14.77 6.87
C VAL A 273 -1.77 16.25 6.77
N THR A 274 -2.44 17.07 7.57
CA THR A 274 -2.21 18.53 7.63
C THR A 274 -1.28 18.94 8.76
N ASP A 275 -1.23 18.13 9.83
CA ASP A 275 -0.38 18.33 11.01
C ASP A 275 0.24 16.97 11.37
N PHE A 276 1.38 16.67 10.76
CA PHE A 276 2.02 15.36 10.90
C PHE A 276 2.39 15.05 12.36
N ASP A 277 2.97 16.02 13.05
CA ASP A 277 3.51 15.75 14.38
C ASP A 277 2.41 15.38 15.39
N ARG A 278 1.28 16.06 15.35
CA ARG A 278 0.12 15.75 16.19
C ARG A 278 -0.60 14.48 15.72
N GLN A 279 -0.95 14.41 14.43
CA GLN A 279 -1.78 13.33 13.90
C GLN A 279 -1.07 11.97 13.94
N ALA A 280 0.25 11.92 13.73
CA ALA A 280 1.01 10.68 13.82
C ALA A 280 1.03 10.11 15.26
N GLN A 281 1.13 10.96 16.28
CA GLN A 281 1.09 10.52 17.67
C GLN A 281 -0.32 10.05 18.09
N GLU A 282 -1.37 10.80 17.71
CA GLU A 282 -2.77 10.45 17.97
C GLU A 282 -3.13 9.11 17.29
N ALA A 283 -2.73 8.92 16.03
CA ALA A 283 -3.01 7.69 15.30
C ALA A 283 -2.27 6.47 15.86
N LEU A 284 -1.02 6.63 16.28
CA LEU A 284 -0.30 5.54 16.93
C LEU A 284 -0.95 5.14 18.26
N ALA A 285 -1.38 6.13 19.06
CA ALA A 285 -2.10 5.87 20.31
C ALA A 285 -3.41 5.12 20.05
N PHE A 286 -4.17 5.56 19.03
CA PHE A 286 -5.39 4.90 18.58
C PHE A 286 -5.13 3.43 18.16
N MET A 287 -4.16 3.19 17.28
CA MET A 287 -3.84 1.84 16.82
C MET A 287 -3.41 0.91 17.96
N LYS A 288 -2.59 1.40 18.90
CA LYS A 288 -2.15 0.62 20.07
C LYS A 288 -3.29 0.27 21.04
N ALA A 289 -4.32 1.13 21.11
CA ALA A 289 -5.47 0.88 21.96
C ALA A 289 -6.47 -0.11 21.33
N GLU A 290 -6.60 -0.09 19.98
CA GLU A 290 -7.68 -0.75 19.29
C GLU A 290 -7.29 -2.07 18.61
N LEU A 291 -6.05 -2.19 18.14
CA LEU A 291 -5.50 -3.36 17.47
C LEU A 291 -4.63 -4.22 18.41
#